data_96192f524d93aebee462cd5a7e0aa42d
#
_entry.id   96192f524d93aebee462cd5a7e0aa42d
#
_cell.length_a   1.000
_cell.length_b   1.000
_cell.length_c   1.000
_cell.angle_alpha   90.00
_cell.angle_beta   90.00
_cell.angle_gamma   90.00
#
_symmetry.space_group_name_H-M   'P 1'
#
loop_
_entity.id
_entity.type
_entity.pdbx_description
1 polymer ?
#
loop_
_entity_poly.entity_id
_entity_poly.type
_entity_poly.pdbx_seq_one_letter_code
_entity_poly.pdbx_strand_id
1 'polypeptide(L)'
;EDPGSFEAGALRDAKAAVFEAMRPLDPERSVFGQFEGYREEDDVDPDSDVETFVALEAWVDNDRWRGVPFLLRTGKAMAATRRTVTIRFRTPHSGIFERSVACNELVLELTDSPVVTLHLQGKLPGPDMELTGATMCLDLGDVPDADPLEAYERLILDVLRGDRSLFTRADEVDRIWQVCQPLLDSPPAVQPYAQGSWGPDAALDLPPGGWRLCRE
;
A
#
# COMPACT_ATOMS: atom_id res chain seq x y z
N GLU A 1 4.03 -13.80 -7.20
CA GLU A 1 4.08 -14.85 -8.22
C GLU A 1 2.83 -15.72 -8.16
N ASP A 2 2.51 -16.39 -9.27
CA ASP A 2 1.42 -17.36 -9.29
C ASP A 2 1.86 -18.59 -8.47
N PRO A 3 1.18 -18.94 -7.37
CA PRO A 3 1.54 -20.11 -6.57
C PRO A 3 1.21 -21.44 -7.26
N GLY A 4 0.49 -21.44 -8.39
CA GLY A 4 0.05 -22.63 -9.11
C GLY A 4 -1.02 -23.46 -8.38
N SER A 5 -1.24 -23.23 -7.09
CA SER A 5 -2.31 -23.83 -6.30
C SER A 5 -2.62 -23.00 -5.05
N PHE A 6 -3.80 -23.24 -4.43
CA PHE A 6 -4.17 -22.63 -3.15
C PHE A 6 -3.68 -23.42 -1.93
N GLU A 7 -2.86 -24.44 -2.13
CA GLU A 7 -2.21 -25.16 -1.04
C GLU A 7 -1.32 -24.21 -0.22
N ALA A 8 -1.41 -24.31 1.12
CA ALA A 8 -0.67 -23.42 2.03
C ALA A 8 0.84 -23.41 1.75
N GLY A 9 1.42 -24.53 1.36
CA GLY A 9 2.84 -24.64 0.98
C GLY A 9 3.16 -23.78 -0.23
N ALA A 10 2.43 -23.97 -1.34
CA ALA A 10 2.64 -23.24 -2.59
C ALA A 10 2.47 -21.72 -2.42
N LEU A 11 1.42 -21.29 -1.68
CA LEU A 11 1.19 -19.87 -1.38
C LEU A 11 2.35 -19.25 -0.59
N ARG A 12 2.86 -19.97 0.42
CA ARG A 12 3.96 -19.48 1.26
C ARG A 12 5.29 -19.47 0.52
N ASP A 13 5.55 -20.45 -0.35
CA ASP A 13 6.74 -20.46 -1.20
C ASP A 13 6.73 -19.32 -2.21
N ALA A 14 5.57 -19.01 -2.82
CA ALA A 14 5.41 -17.88 -3.71
C ALA A 14 5.62 -16.53 -3.00
N LYS A 15 5.15 -16.39 -1.74
CA LYS A 15 5.41 -15.20 -0.92
C LYS A 15 6.90 -15.07 -0.56
N ALA A 16 7.52 -16.16 -0.12
CA ALA A 16 8.96 -16.18 0.21
C ALA A 16 9.81 -15.77 -0.98
N ALA A 17 9.50 -16.25 -2.20
CA ALA A 17 10.20 -15.88 -3.42
C ALA A 17 10.12 -14.37 -3.72
N VAL A 18 9.01 -13.70 -3.39
CA VAL A 18 8.90 -12.25 -3.52
C VAL A 18 9.80 -11.55 -2.50
N PHE A 19 9.78 -11.97 -1.22
CA PHE A 19 10.62 -11.37 -0.20
C PHE A 19 12.11 -11.56 -0.48
N GLU A 20 12.53 -12.71 -1.02
CA GLU A 20 13.92 -12.94 -1.45
C GLU A 20 14.34 -11.96 -2.56
N ALA A 21 13.43 -11.63 -3.47
CA ALA A 21 13.67 -10.69 -4.56
C ALA A 21 13.59 -9.21 -4.13
N MET A 22 13.21 -8.91 -2.88
CA MET A 22 13.17 -7.53 -2.40
C MET A 22 14.58 -6.98 -2.19
N ARG A 23 14.79 -5.75 -2.64
CA ARG A 23 15.99 -4.98 -2.30
C ARG A 23 15.94 -4.52 -0.84
N PRO A 24 17.11 -4.36 -0.18
CA PRO A 24 17.18 -3.60 1.06
C PRO A 24 16.54 -2.21 0.89
N LEU A 25 15.81 -1.76 1.90
CA LEU A 25 15.18 -0.44 1.88
C LEU A 25 16.24 0.66 1.93
N ASP A 26 15.99 1.75 1.25
CA ASP A 26 16.89 2.88 1.15
C ASP A 26 16.45 3.99 2.13
N PRO A 27 17.28 4.35 3.14
CA PRO A 27 16.98 5.46 4.04
C PRO A 27 16.78 6.80 3.33
N GLU A 28 17.46 7.05 2.20
CA GLU A 28 17.31 8.29 1.42
C GLU A 28 15.97 8.35 0.66
N ARG A 29 15.31 7.18 0.47
CA ARG A 29 13.98 7.03 -0.12
C ARG A 29 12.91 6.68 0.90
N SER A 30 13.15 7.06 2.16
CA SER A 30 12.25 6.82 3.29
C SER A 30 12.07 8.09 4.11
N VAL A 31 10.87 8.30 4.62
CA VAL A 31 10.51 9.45 5.46
C VAL A 31 9.89 8.93 6.73
N PHE A 32 10.47 9.30 7.87
CA PHE A 32 9.91 9.05 9.19
C PHE A 32 9.21 10.31 9.71
N GLY A 33 8.12 10.12 10.44
CA GLY A 33 7.38 11.21 11.04
C GLY A 33 6.90 10.91 12.44
N GLN A 34 6.68 11.95 13.22
CA GLN A 34 6.05 11.87 14.53
C GLN A 34 4.93 12.92 14.58
N PHE A 35 3.70 12.53 14.97
CA PHE A 35 2.62 13.49 15.04
C PHE A 35 2.79 14.46 16.23
N GLU A 36 2.38 15.68 16.03
CA GLU A 36 2.38 16.71 17.07
C GLU A 36 1.50 16.30 18.25
N GLY A 37 2.07 16.31 19.46
CA GLY A 37 1.42 15.85 20.69
C GLY A 37 1.75 14.40 21.06
N TYR A 38 2.51 13.64 20.27
CA TYR A 38 2.88 12.26 20.61
C TYR A 38 3.62 12.15 21.94
N ARG A 39 4.54 13.10 22.22
CA ARG A 39 5.34 13.13 23.45
C ARG A 39 4.53 13.55 24.69
N GLU A 40 3.29 13.97 24.49
CA GLU A 40 2.34 14.34 25.54
C GLU A 40 1.38 13.19 25.88
N GLU A 41 1.45 12.08 25.12
CA GLU A 41 0.64 10.88 25.38
C GLU A 41 1.11 10.19 26.67
N ASP A 42 0.19 9.52 27.34
CA ASP A 42 0.47 8.74 28.53
C ASP A 42 1.51 7.63 28.22
N ASP A 43 2.47 7.44 29.14
CA ASP A 43 3.53 6.44 29.04
C ASP A 43 4.54 6.65 27.87
N VAL A 44 4.58 7.82 27.27
CA VAL A 44 5.57 8.21 26.26
C VAL A 44 6.67 9.05 26.90
N ASP A 45 7.93 8.73 26.58
CA ASP A 45 9.07 9.54 26.99
C ASP A 45 8.99 10.92 26.31
N PRO A 46 9.07 12.04 27.06
CA PRO A 46 9.01 13.40 26.50
C PRO A 46 10.10 13.69 25.46
N ASP A 47 11.20 12.96 25.49
CA ASP A 47 12.31 13.08 24.56
C ASP A 47 12.28 11.99 23.45
N SER A 48 11.20 11.22 23.36
CA SER A 48 11.07 10.12 22.40
C SER A 48 11.25 10.61 20.95
N ASP A 49 12.10 9.93 20.19
CA ASP A 49 12.31 10.09 18.77
C ASP A 49 11.70 8.93 17.94
N VAL A 50 10.83 8.14 18.55
CA VAL A 50 10.15 7.04 17.90
C VAL A 50 9.20 7.57 16.83
N GLU A 51 9.32 7.03 15.65
CA GLU A 51 8.44 7.37 14.52
C GLU A 51 7.02 6.84 14.74
N THR A 52 6.03 7.66 14.43
CA THR A 52 4.60 7.30 14.38
C THR A 52 4.07 7.25 12.94
N PHE A 53 4.94 7.51 11.98
CA PHE A 53 4.64 7.52 10.56
C PHE A 53 5.87 7.07 9.78
N VAL A 54 5.62 6.30 8.72
CA VAL A 54 6.62 5.98 7.71
C VAL A 54 6.03 6.08 6.31
N ALA A 55 6.81 6.65 5.40
CA ALA A 55 6.61 6.50 3.96
C ALA A 55 7.94 6.04 3.35
N LEU A 56 7.89 5.08 2.44
CA LEU A 56 9.09 4.50 1.84
C LEU A 56 8.84 3.98 0.43
N GLU A 57 9.93 3.81 -0.30
CA GLU A 57 9.97 3.18 -1.61
C GLU A 57 10.65 1.82 -1.51
N ALA A 58 9.97 0.78 -1.98
CA ALA A 58 10.51 -0.58 -2.04
C ALA A 58 10.56 -1.10 -3.48
N TRP A 59 11.45 -2.04 -3.74
CA TRP A 59 11.68 -2.64 -5.05
C TRP A 59 11.75 -4.15 -4.97
N VAL A 60 11.22 -4.82 -6.00
CA VAL A 60 11.25 -6.28 -6.15
C VAL A 60 11.92 -6.62 -7.47
N ASP A 61 13.08 -7.27 -7.41
CA ASP A 61 13.91 -7.62 -8.56
C ASP A 61 13.55 -8.98 -9.15
N ASN A 62 12.31 -9.13 -9.60
CA ASN A 62 11.88 -10.28 -10.38
C ASN A 62 11.34 -9.86 -11.75
N ASP A 63 11.03 -10.82 -12.62
CA ASP A 63 10.62 -10.52 -13.98
C ASP A 63 9.29 -9.76 -14.07
N ARG A 64 8.39 -9.97 -13.10
CA ARG A 64 7.08 -9.31 -13.05
C ARG A 64 7.17 -7.85 -12.60
N TRP A 65 7.99 -7.56 -11.59
CA TRP A 65 7.98 -6.29 -10.88
C TRP A 65 9.22 -5.42 -11.14
N ARG A 66 10.17 -5.90 -11.93
CA ARG A 66 11.38 -5.12 -12.25
C ARG A 66 11.03 -3.76 -12.84
N GLY A 67 11.51 -2.71 -12.17
CA GLY A 67 11.27 -1.33 -12.57
C GLY A 67 9.91 -0.77 -12.16
N VAL A 68 9.17 -1.45 -11.27
CA VAL A 68 7.94 -0.96 -10.66
C VAL A 68 8.22 -0.57 -9.22
N PRO A 69 8.11 0.72 -8.84
CA PRO A 69 8.25 1.15 -7.45
C PRO A 69 7.02 0.74 -6.64
N PHE A 70 7.26 0.25 -5.43
CA PHE A 70 6.25 0.04 -4.41
C PHE A 70 6.38 1.16 -3.39
N LEU A 71 5.39 2.02 -3.35
CA LEU A 71 5.34 3.17 -2.45
C LEU A 71 4.41 2.83 -1.30
N LEU A 72 4.95 2.73 -0.11
CA LEU A 72 4.21 2.34 1.09
C LEU A 72 4.13 3.54 2.03
N ARG A 73 2.98 3.68 2.68
CA ARG A 73 2.76 4.70 3.70
C ARG A 73 1.83 4.17 4.77
N THR A 74 2.21 4.41 6.02
CA THR A 74 1.36 4.15 7.19
C THR A 74 1.68 5.15 8.30
N GLY A 75 0.72 5.45 9.16
CA GLY A 75 0.94 6.37 10.26
C GLY A 75 -0.22 6.38 11.25
N LYS A 76 0.04 6.99 12.42
CA LYS A 76 -0.95 7.27 13.45
C LYS A 76 -1.52 8.68 13.26
N ALA A 77 -2.64 8.98 13.89
CA ALA A 77 -3.29 10.29 13.87
C ALA A 77 -3.45 10.89 12.45
N MET A 78 -3.65 10.05 11.44
CA MET A 78 -3.81 10.44 10.04
C MET A 78 -5.17 11.06 9.76
N ALA A 79 -5.31 11.75 8.62
CA ALA A 79 -6.56 12.39 8.18
C ALA A 79 -7.73 11.40 8.04
N ALA A 80 -7.46 10.13 7.74
CA ALA A 80 -8.46 9.08 7.67
C ALA A 80 -7.86 7.70 7.97
N THR A 81 -8.66 6.82 8.55
CA THR A 81 -8.31 5.40 8.73
C THR A 81 -8.68 4.66 7.45
N ARG A 82 -7.69 4.30 6.64
CA ARG A 82 -7.89 3.57 5.39
C ARG A 82 -6.79 2.53 5.18
N ARG A 83 -7.14 1.46 4.51
CA ARG A 83 -6.22 0.44 4.02
C ARG A 83 -6.46 0.27 2.52
N THR A 84 -5.58 0.80 1.70
CA THR A 84 -5.76 0.81 0.24
C THR A 84 -4.51 0.30 -0.47
N VAL A 85 -4.73 -0.42 -1.57
CA VAL A 85 -3.71 -0.71 -2.57
C VAL A 85 -4.12 0.00 -3.85
N THR A 86 -3.28 0.91 -4.34
CA THR A 86 -3.51 1.62 -5.60
C THR A 86 -2.49 1.15 -6.65
N ILE A 87 -2.99 0.61 -7.75
CA ILE A 87 -2.18 0.25 -8.92
C ILE A 87 -2.36 1.33 -9.97
N ARG A 88 -1.30 2.10 -10.22
CA ARG A 88 -1.27 3.12 -11.26
C ARG A 88 -0.70 2.51 -12.54
N PHE A 89 -1.52 2.43 -13.58
CA PHE A 89 -1.09 1.91 -14.87
C PHE A 89 -0.20 2.93 -15.59
N ARG A 90 0.67 2.43 -16.46
CA ARG A 90 1.48 3.30 -17.31
C ARG A 90 0.60 4.15 -18.21
N THR A 91 0.98 5.41 -18.39
CA THR A 91 0.28 6.29 -19.34
C THR A 91 0.41 5.71 -20.75
N PRO A 92 -0.70 5.47 -21.47
CA PRO A 92 -0.62 4.98 -22.83
C PRO A 92 0.04 6.03 -23.73
N HIS A 93 0.97 5.59 -24.55
CA HIS A 93 1.53 6.41 -25.63
C HIS A 93 0.52 6.44 -26.78
N SER A 94 -0.28 7.49 -26.86
CA SER A 94 -1.23 7.67 -27.95
C SER A 94 -0.94 8.96 -28.70
N GLY A 95 -0.52 8.85 -29.94
CA GLY A 95 -0.39 10.01 -30.84
C GLY A 95 -1.72 10.54 -31.38
N ILE A 96 -2.84 9.93 -30.99
CA ILE A 96 -4.19 10.33 -31.43
C ILE A 96 -4.73 11.45 -30.56
N PHE A 97 -4.31 11.53 -29.30
CA PHE A 97 -4.77 12.57 -28.36
C PHE A 97 -3.65 13.59 -28.16
N GLU A 98 -3.95 14.85 -28.48
CA GLU A 98 -3.00 15.97 -28.37
C GLU A 98 -2.67 16.35 -26.92
N ARG A 99 -3.48 15.93 -25.95
CA ARG A 99 -3.28 16.20 -24.52
C ARG A 99 -2.71 14.97 -23.81
N SER A 100 -1.87 15.23 -22.81
CA SER A 100 -1.43 14.20 -21.88
C SER A 100 -2.65 13.54 -21.24
N VAL A 101 -2.78 12.24 -21.48
CA VAL A 101 -3.85 11.42 -20.91
C VAL A 101 -3.42 11.04 -19.50
N ALA A 102 -4.28 11.28 -18.51
CA ALA A 102 -4.02 10.77 -17.16
C ALA A 102 -3.93 9.23 -17.17
N CYS A 103 -3.09 8.68 -16.33
CA CYS A 103 -3.01 7.22 -16.18
C CYS A 103 -4.32 6.67 -15.58
N ASN A 104 -4.68 5.46 -15.99
CA ASN A 104 -5.74 4.72 -15.34
C ASN A 104 -5.24 4.19 -13.98
N GLU A 105 -6.15 4.02 -13.03
CA GLU A 105 -5.82 3.53 -11.69
C GLU A 105 -6.84 2.51 -11.21
N LEU A 106 -6.34 1.44 -10.60
CA LEU A 106 -7.14 0.47 -9.86
C LEU A 106 -6.89 0.68 -8.37
N VAL A 107 -7.95 0.92 -7.60
CA VAL A 107 -7.90 1.11 -6.15
C VAL A 107 -8.65 -0.03 -5.49
N LEU A 108 -7.97 -0.73 -4.58
CA LEU A 108 -8.52 -1.79 -3.74
C LEU A 108 -8.61 -1.26 -2.31
N GLU A 109 -9.80 -1.14 -1.76
CA GLU A 109 -10.00 -0.81 -0.35
C GLU A 109 -10.11 -2.10 0.46
N LEU A 110 -9.17 -2.29 1.39
CA LEU A 110 -9.06 -3.48 2.22
C LEU A 110 -9.73 -3.21 3.59
N THR A 111 -11.03 -3.09 3.56
CA THR A 111 -11.89 -2.85 4.74
C THR A 111 -12.84 -4.04 4.93
N ASP A 112 -13.66 -4.02 5.98
CA ASP A 112 -14.67 -5.06 6.22
C ASP A 112 -15.77 -5.06 5.13
N SER A 113 -15.95 -3.92 4.44
CA SER A 113 -16.75 -3.81 3.22
C SER A 113 -15.81 -3.42 2.07
N PRO A 114 -15.14 -4.41 1.43
CA PRO A 114 -14.12 -4.13 0.43
C PRO A 114 -14.72 -3.58 -0.85
N VAL A 115 -14.11 -2.51 -1.34
CA VAL A 115 -14.52 -1.82 -2.57
C VAL A 115 -13.36 -1.85 -3.57
N VAL A 116 -13.68 -2.18 -4.82
CA VAL A 116 -12.74 -2.10 -5.95
C VAL A 116 -13.18 -0.97 -6.86
N THR A 117 -12.32 0.03 -7.03
CA THR A 117 -12.60 1.17 -7.88
C THR A 117 -11.62 1.23 -9.05
N LEU A 118 -12.12 1.32 -10.27
CA LEU A 118 -11.31 1.48 -11.47
C LEU A 118 -11.57 2.87 -12.08
N HIS A 119 -10.53 3.70 -12.09
CA HIS A 119 -10.54 5.01 -12.74
C HIS A 119 -9.97 4.88 -14.15
N LEU A 120 -10.75 5.27 -15.14
CA LEU A 120 -10.45 5.16 -16.55
C LEU A 120 -10.53 6.52 -17.25
N GLN A 121 -9.80 6.66 -18.34
CA GLN A 121 -10.04 7.72 -19.31
C GLN A 121 -10.91 7.16 -20.44
N GLY A 122 -12.02 7.83 -20.72
CA GLY A 122 -12.94 7.48 -21.79
C GLY A 122 -13.22 8.66 -22.71
N LYS A 123 -13.72 8.39 -23.93
CA LYS A 123 -14.18 9.46 -24.81
C LYS A 123 -15.43 10.12 -24.22
N LEU A 124 -15.39 11.44 -24.09
CA LEU A 124 -16.59 12.21 -23.77
C LEU A 124 -17.65 12.02 -24.89
N PRO A 125 -18.90 11.65 -24.55
CA PRO A 125 -19.96 11.59 -25.54
C PRO A 125 -20.13 12.94 -26.24
N GLY A 126 -20.11 12.95 -27.56
CA GLY A 126 -20.16 14.17 -28.37
C GLY A 126 -19.42 14.03 -29.70
N PRO A 127 -19.43 15.06 -30.56
CA PRO A 127 -18.80 15.02 -31.88
C PRO A 127 -17.27 15.08 -31.79
N ASP A 128 -16.72 15.67 -30.75
CA ASP A 128 -15.28 15.89 -30.60
C ASP A 128 -14.57 14.72 -29.94
N MET A 129 -13.26 14.56 -30.23
CA MET A 129 -12.40 13.52 -29.63
C MET A 129 -11.80 14.03 -28.32
N GLU A 130 -12.67 14.34 -27.37
CA GLU A 130 -12.29 14.73 -26.02
C GLU A 130 -12.32 13.54 -25.06
N LEU A 131 -11.37 13.53 -24.12
CA LEU A 131 -11.31 12.53 -23.06
C LEU A 131 -11.88 13.08 -21.75
N THR A 132 -12.57 12.23 -21.02
CA THR A 132 -13.04 12.50 -19.66
C THR A 132 -12.72 11.34 -18.75
N GLY A 133 -12.57 11.63 -17.44
CA GLY A 133 -12.46 10.60 -16.43
C GLY A 133 -13.80 9.88 -16.22
N ALA A 134 -13.75 8.56 -16.14
CA ALA A 134 -14.87 7.70 -15.76
C ALA A 134 -14.46 6.82 -14.61
N THR A 135 -15.42 6.46 -13.74
CA THR A 135 -15.17 5.61 -12.58
C THR A 135 -16.12 4.43 -12.61
N MET A 136 -15.58 3.23 -12.45
CA MET A 136 -16.33 2.01 -12.20
C MET A 136 -16.07 1.60 -10.75
N CYS A 137 -17.14 1.26 -10.03
CA CYS A 137 -17.06 0.82 -8.65
C CYS A 137 -17.73 -0.56 -8.52
N LEU A 138 -17.04 -1.48 -7.85
CA LEU A 138 -17.56 -2.77 -7.44
C LEU A 138 -17.53 -2.82 -5.91
N ASP A 139 -18.68 -2.84 -5.30
CA ASP A 139 -18.85 -3.04 -3.87
C ASP A 139 -19.01 -4.52 -3.59
N LEU A 140 -18.06 -5.09 -2.84
CA LEU A 140 -18.08 -6.50 -2.48
C LEU A 140 -18.81 -6.75 -1.14
N GLY A 141 -19.13 -5.67 -0.39
CA GLY A 141 -19.94 -5.76 0.82
C GLY A 141 -21.41 -6.06 0.55
N ASP A 142 -21.89 -5.71 -0.66
CA ASP A 142 -23.27 -5.94 -1.10
C ASP A 142 -23.47 -7.31 -1.79
N VAL A 143 -22.50 -8.21 -1.73
CA VAL A 143 -22.65 -9.56 -2.34
C VAL A 143 -23.68 -10.36 -1.53
N PRO A 144 -24.79 -10.81 -2.17
CA PRO A 144 -25.77 -11.64 -1.50
C PRO A 144 -25.14 -12.92 -0.94
N ASP A 145 -25.62 -13.36 0.22
CA ASP A 145 -25.15 -14.58 0.93
C ASP A 145 -23.67 -14.53 1.38
N ALA A 146 -23.03 -13.37 1.39
CA ALA A 146 -21.74 -13.23 2.03
C ALA A 146 -21.91 -13.35 3.54
N ASP A 147 -21.16 -14.24 4.16
CA ASP A 147 -21.06 -14.41 5.62
C ASP A 147 -19.59 -14.16 6.03
N PRO A 148 -19.16 -12.90 6.07
CA PRO A 148 -17.77 -12.55 6.37
C PRO A 148 -17.47 -12.87 7.83
N LEU A 149 -16.41 -13.65 8.04
CA LEU A 149 -15.87 -13.87 9.38
C LEU A 149 -15.05 -12.64 9.81
N GLU A 150 -15.18 -12.27 11.06
CA GLU A 150 -14.27 -11.33 11.70
C GLU A 150 -12.82 -11.82 11.60
N ALA A 151 -11.87 -10.89 11.53
CA ALA A 151 -10.46 -11.22 11.27
C ALA A 151 -9.89 -12.24 12.26
N TYR A 152 -10.22 -12.11 13.55
CA TYR A 152 -9.78 -13.07 14.58
C TYR A 152 -10.52 -14.40 14.50
N GLU A 153 -11.80 -14.41 14.16
CA GLU A 153 -12.59 -15.64 13.95
C GLU A 153 -11.97 -16.44 12.81
N ARG A 154 -11.60 -15.78 11.71
CA ARG A 154 -10.92 -16.41 10.59
C ARG A 154 -9.60 -17.03 10.99
N LEU A 155 -8.74 -16.31 11.72
CA LEU A 155 -7.45 -16.83 12.18
C LEU A 155 -7.61 -18.02 13.13
N ILE A 156 -8.58 -17.97 14.06
CA ILE A 156 -8.88 -19.10 14.96
C ILE A 156 -9.36 -20.31 14.16
N LEU A 157 -10.25 -20.11 13.20
CA LEU A 157 -10.72 -21.18 12.33
C LEU A 157 -9.58 -21.84 11.55
N ASP A 158 -8.67 -21.04 11.00
CA ASP A 158 -7.50 -21.53 10.26
C ASP A 158 -6.57 -22.34 11.17
N VAL A 159 -6.36 -21.90 12.41
CA VAL A 159 -5.61 -22.70 13.44
C VAL A 159 -6.30 -24.04 13.69
N LEU A 160 -7.61 -24.04 13.90
CA LEU A 160 -8.38 -25.28 14.16
C LEU A 160 -8.36 -26.24 12.98
N ARG A 161 -8.27 -25.73 11.76
CA ARG A 161 -8.17 -26.52 10.53
C ARG A 161 -6.74 -26.92 10.17
N GLY A 162 -5.75 -26.38 10.85
CA GLY A 162 -4.34 -26.55 10.50
C GLY A 162 -3.95 -25.85 9.21
N ASP A 163 -4.78 -24.88 8.74
CA ASP A 163 -4.49 -24.09 7.56
C ASP A 163 -3.46 -23.00 7.89
N ARG A 164 -2.34 -23.03 7.22
CA ARG A 164 -1.22 -22.10 7.44
C ARG A 164 -1.12 -21.01 6.37
N SER A 165 -2.08 -20.89 5.46
CA SER A 165 -2.02 -19.98 4.30
C SER A 165 -1.84 -18.51 4.70
N LEU A 166 -2.48 -18.07 5.79
CA LEU A 166 -2.39 -16.69 6.30
C LEU A 166 -1.25 -16.44 7.28
N PHE A 167 -0.54 -17.49 7.72
CA PHE A 167 0.53 -17.35 8.71
C PHE A 167 1.88 -17.20 8.03
N THR A 168 2.66 -16.22 8.52
CA THR A 168 4.01 -15.94 8.03
C THR A 168 4.98 -17.03 8.49
N ARG A 169 5.92 -17.41 7.64
CA ARG A 169 7.02 -18.34 7.93
C ARG A 169 8.18 -17.61 8.63
N ALA A 170 8.99 -18.37 9.37
CA ALA A 170 10.16 -17.80 10.04
C ALA A 170 11.17 -17.22 9.05
N ASP A 171 11.42 -17.91 7.93
CA ASP A 171 12.32 -17.43 6.87
C ASP A 171 11.81 -16.15 6.18
N GLU A 172 10.49 -15.99 6.00
CA GLU A 172 9.88 -14.75 5.52
C GLU A 172 10.15 -13.60 6.51
N VAL A 173 9.99 -13.84 7.82
CA VAL A 173 10.24 -12.84 8.87
C VAL A 173 11.72 -12.44 8.89
N ASP A 174 12.63 -13.41 8.89
CA ASP A 174 14.07 -13.16 8.88
C ASP A 174 14.47 -12.33 7.64
N ARG A 175 13.89 -12.65 6.48
CA ARG A 175 14.17 -11.91 5.25
C ARG A 175 13.63 -10.49 5.30
N ILE A 176 12.42 -10.26 5.82
CA ILE A 176 11.86 -8.92 5.98
C ILE A 176 12.74 -8.07 6.91
N TRP A 177 13.21 -8.62 8.02
CA TRP A 177 14.15 -7.91 8.90
C TRP A 177 15.42 -7.49 8.17
N GLN A 178 16.01 -8.39 7.37
CA GLN A 178 17.19 -8.05 6.54
C GLN A 178 16.90 -6.93 5.54
N VAL A 179 15.71 -6.93 4.93
CA VAL A 179 15.28 -5.86 4.00
C VAL A 179 15.13 -4.52 4.72
N CYS A 180 14.62 -4.53 5.96
CA CYS A 180 14.43 -3.33 6.77
C CYS A 180 15.70 -2.86 7.51
N GLN A 181 16.73 -3.71 7.62
CA GLN A 181 17.93 -3.43 8.43
C GLN A 181 18.58 -2.07 8.14
N PRO A 182 18.70 -1.59 6.89
CA PRO A 182 19.30 -0.27 6.63
C PRO A 182 18.56 0.89 7.30
N LEU A 183 17.23 0.79 7.46
CA LEU A 183 16.45 1.82 8.17
C LEU A 183 16.69 1.81 9.68
N LEU A 184 17.08 0.66 10.24
CA LEU A 184 17.43 0.53 11.65
C LEU A 184 18.86 1.00 11.90
N ASP A 185 19.78 0.72 10.98
CA ASP A 185 21.20 1.10 11.09
C ASP A 185 21.41 2.61 10.86
N SER A 186 20.60 3.22 10.00
CA SER A 186 20.67 4.63 9.62
C SER A 186 19.27 5.23 9.44
N PRO A 187 18.50 5.37 10.54
CA PRO A 187 17.12 5.85 10.45
C PRO A 187 17.07 7.28 9.89
N PRO A 188 16.12 7.59 9.00
CA PRO A 188 15.84 8.97 8.61
C PRO A 188 15.50 9.85 9.82
N ALA A 189 15.83 11.14 9.73
CA ALA A 189 15.42 12.09 10.76
C ALA A 189 13.89 12.15 10.85
N VAL A 190 13.36 12.06 12.07
CA VAL A 190 11.92 12.11 12.33
C VAL A 190 11.41 13.54 12.12
N GLN A 191 10.42 13.71 11.25
CA GLN A 191 9.81 14.99 10.90
C GLN A 191 8.46 15.16 11.61
N PRO A 192 8.14 16.34 12.14
CA PRO A 192 6.83 16.57 12.73
C PRO A 192 5.73 16.60 11.65
N TYR A 193 4.52 16.17 12.01
CA TYR A 193 3.31 16.38 11.22
C TYR A 193 2.09 16.64 12.10
N ALA A 194 1.17 17.46 11.60
CA ALA A 194 -0.07 17.78 12.33
C ALA A 194 -1.00 16.55 12.39
N GLN A 195 -1.67 16.36 13.52
CA GLN A 195 -2.75 15.38 13.65
C GLN A 195 -3.85 15.69 12.63
N GLY A 196 -4.45 14.66 12.05
CA GLY A 196 -5.45 14.81 10.99
C GLY A 196 -4.89 15.19 9.62
N SER A 197 -3.55 15.22 9.47
CA SER A 197 -2.89 15.42 8.18
C SER A 197 -2.58 14.09 7.47
N TRP A 198 -1.96 14.18 6.29
CA TRP A 198 -1.52 13.00 5.54
C TRP A 198 -0.05 12.66 5.77
N GLY A 199 0.56 13.12 6.85
CA GLY A 199 1.95 12.91 7.21
C GLY A 199 2.84 14.12 6.89
N PRO A 200 4.16 14.00 7.05
CA PRO A 200 5.12 15.05 6.73
C PRO A 200 5.08 15.45 5.25
N ASP A 201 5.35 16.73 4.94
CA ASP A 201 5.37 17.24 3.56
C ASP A 201 6.33 16.46 2.65
N ALA A 202 7.51 16.12 3.16
CA ALA A 202 8.49 15.33 2.41
C ALA A 202 7.95 13.95 1.97
N ALA A 203 7.05 13.37 2.74
CA ALA A 203 6.40 12.12 2.37
C ALA A 203 5.38 12.29 1.25
N LEU A 204 4.74 13.46 1.13
CA LEU A 204 3.75 13.72 0.08
C LEU A 204 4.39 13.75 -1.31
N ASP A 205 5.65 14.15 -1.39
CA ASP A 205 6.41 14.26 -2.64
C ASP A 205 7.11 12.96 -3.05
N LEU A 206 7.10 11.93 -2.19
CA LEU A 206 7.79 10.66 -2.46
C LEU A 206 7.30 9.97 -3.75
N PRO A 207 5.99 9.85 -4.02
CA PRO A 207 5.51 9.28 -5.27
C PRO A 207 5.52 10.29 -6.42
N PRO A 208 6.03 9.95 -7.60
CA PRO A 208 5.83 10.76 -8.78
C PRO A 208 4.34 11.00 -9.03
N GLY A 209 3.90 12.28 -9.01
CA GLY A 209 2.50 12.67 -9.16
C GLY A 209 1.63 12.53 -7.90
N GLY A 210 2.25 12.35 -6.74
CA GLY A 210 1.61 12.35 -5.42
C GLY A 210 0.89 11.04 -5.07
N TRP A 211 0.50 10.94 -3.81
CA TRP A 211 -0.34 9.85 -3.30
C TRP A 211 -1.77 9.97 -3.80
N ARG A 212 -2.43 8.82 -3.92
CA ARG A 212 -3.88 8.80 -4.06
C ARG A 212 -4.50 9.15 -2.71
N LEU A 213 -4.76 10.41 -2.49
CA LEU A 213 -5.52 10.89 -1.35
C LEU A 213 -7.01 10.83 -1.70
N CYS A 214 -7.87 10.63 -0.70
CA CYS A 214 -9.30 10.70 -0.93
C CYS A 214 -9.65 12.07 -1.49
N ARG A 215 -10.33 12.11 -2.61
CA ARG A 215 -11.15 13.28 -2.94
C ARG A 215 -12.44 13.15 -2.11
N GLU A 216 -12.71 14.16 -1.30
CA GLU A 216 -14.01 14.36 -0.70
C GLU A 216 -15.12 14.34 -1.77
#